data_2e684f3d57e4334b1d437d26f54c8805
#
_entry.id   2e684f3d57e4334b1d437d26f54c8805
#
_cell.length_a   1.000
_cell.length_b   1.000
_cell.length_c   1.000
_cell.angle_alpha   90.00
_cell.angle_beta   90.00
_cell.angle_gamma   90.00
#
_symmetry.space_group_name_H-M   'P 1'
#
loop_
_entity.id
_entity.type
_entity.pdbx_description
1 polymer ?
#
loop_
_entity_poly.entity_id
_entity_poly.type
_entity_poly.pdbx_seq_one_letter_code
_entity_poly.pdbx_strand_id
1 'polypeptide(L)'
;MTKRVAIFVSGGGSNMRALVEDMTGDHAGRPCLVLSNNADAGGIAWAQGQGIATEVVDHRPYGKDRPAFEAALSTALEAHAPDIICLAGFMRKLTEGFTDAWAGRMVNIHPSLLPKYRGLHTHARALEAGDTEHGCTVHEVTAALDDGPILGQARIPVLPGDTAETLAQRVLVQEHRLYPAVLRRFAAGERQPVMLTG
;
A
#
# COMPACT_ATOMS: atom_id res chain seq x y z
N MET A 1 22.31 -5.64 -4.41
CA MET A 1 21.81 -4.62 -5.38
C MET A 1 20.62 -3.91 -4.76
N THR A 2 20.53 -2.60 -4.93
CA THR A 2 19.41 -1.81 -4.43
C THR A 2 18.15 -2.08 -5.27
N LYS A 3 17.04 -2.37 -4.63
CA LYS A 3 15.74 -2.67 -5.27
C LYS A 3 15.08 -1.38 -5.77
N ARG A 4 14.54 -1.38 -6.96
CA ARG A 4 13.74 -0.30 -7.54
C ARG A 4 12.29 -0.47 -7.12
N VAL A 5 11.73 0.53 -6.44
CA VAL A 5 10.39 0.47 -5.86
C VAL A 5 9.45 1.41 -6.61
N ALA A 6 8.38 0.86 -7.17
CA ALA A 6 7.24 1.62 -7.67
C ALA A 6 6.18 1.72 -6.57
N ILE A 7 5.55 2.88 -6.41
CA ILE A 7 4.51 3.10 -5.41
C ILE A 7 3.22 3.54 -6.10
N PHE A 8 2.13 2.81 -5.89
CA PHE A 8 0.83 3.09 -6.49
C PHE A 8 -0.07 3.81 -5.49
N VAL A 9 -0.66 4.91 -5.93
CA VAL A 9 -1.56 5.75 -5.13
C VAL A 9 -2.84 6.08 -5.90
N SER A 10 -3.93 6.42 -5.20
CA SER A 10 -5.15 6.97 -5.80
C SER A 10 -5.50 8.37 -5.31
N GLY A 11 -4.88 8.84 -4.23
CA GLY A 11 -5.20 10.10 -3.55
C GLY A 11 -3.99 10.85 -3.03
N GLY A 12 -4.06 11.35 -1.81
CA GLY A 12 -3.05 12.22 -1.20
C GLY A 12 -1.68 11.59 -0.96
N GLY A 13 -1.58 10.26 -0.88
CA GLY A 13 -0.32 9.53 -0.82
C GLY A 13 0.42 9.62 0.52
N SER A 14 -0.27 9.69 1.66
CA SER A 14 0.40 9.80 2.97
C SER A 14 1.30 8.61 3.28
N ASN A 15 0.85 7.39 3.01
CA ASN A 15 1.68 6.18 3.11
C ASN A 15 2.85 6.19 2.12
N MET A 16 2.63 6.65 0.88
CA MET A 16 3.70 6.83 -0.11
C MET A 16 4.79 7.77 0.40
N ARG A 17 4.41 8.90 1.02
CA ARG A 17 5.37 9.84 1.61
C ARG A 17 6.21 9.17 2.68
N ALA A 18 5.59 8.46 3.63
CA ALA A 18 6.30 7.73 4.67
C ALA A 18 7.29 6.71 4.10
N LEU A 19 6.91 5.99 3.03
CA LEU A 19 7.81 5.06 2.35
C LEU A 19 9.00 5.77 1.69
N VAL A 20 8.76 6.87 0.98
CA VAL A 20 9.83 7.63 0.29
C VAL A 20 10.81 8.23 1.28
N GLU A 21 10.31 8.81 2.37
CA GLU A 21 11.12 9.42 3.43
C GLU A 21 12.03 8.40 4.14
N ASP A 22 11.59 7.14 4.27
CA ASP A 22 12.41 6.06 4.86
C ASP A 22 13.43 5.48 3.87
N MET A 23 13.17 5.50 2.56
CA MET A 23 14.05 4.92 1.54
C MET A 23 15.32 5.74 1.29
N THR A 24 16.06 6.04 2.34
CA THR A 24 17.31 6.82 2.35
C THR A 24 18.47 6.01 2.95
N GLY A 25 19.67 6.55 2.90
CA GLY A 25 20.86 5.96 3.56
C GLY A 25 21.11 4.50 3.15
N ASP A 26 21.06 3.59 4.10
CA ASP A 26 21.32 2.15 3.96
C ASP A 26 20.11 1.30 3.52
N HIS A 27 18.95 1.92 3.26
CA HIS A 27 17.75 1.19 2.85
C HIS A 27 17.99 0.42 1.55
N ALA A 28 17.60 -0.86 1.52
CA ALA A 28 17.82 -1.75 0.37
C ALA A 28 16.95 -1.41 -0.87
N GLY A 29 15.94 -0.55 -0.73
CA GLY A 29 15.07 -0.06 -1.82
C GLY A 29 15.27 1.43 -2.08
N ARG A 30 14.93 1.85 -3.31
CA ARG A 30 14.86 3.27 -3.73
C ARG A 30 13.60 3.50 -4.55
N PRO A 31 12.89 4.63 -4.37
CA PRO A 31 11.74 4.94 -5.18
C PRO A 31 12.18 5.20 -6.62
N CYS A 32 11.58 4.54 -7.58
CA CYS A 32 11.83 4.74 -9.00
C CYS A 32 10.63 5.31 -9.76
N LEU A 33 9.43 5.15 -9.19
CA LEU A 33 8.18 5.59 -9.81
C LEU A 33 7.10 5.78 -8.75
N VAL A 34 6.34 6.86 -8.86
CA VAL A 34 5.01 6.97 -8.24
C VAL A 34 3.97 6.97 -9.34
N LEU A 35 3.04 6.00 -9.28
CA LEU A 35 2.00 5.83 -10.29
C LEU A 35 0.62 6.04 -9.67
N SER A 36 -0.25 6.77 -10.35
CA SER A 36 -1.64 6.94 -9.94
C SER A 36 -2.62 6.53 -11.05
N ASN A 37 -3.78 6.02 -10.63
CA ASN A 37 -4.93 5.83 -11.51
C ASN A 37 -5.84 7.05 -11.61
N ASN A 38 -5.45 8.17 -11.01
CA ASN A 38 -6.19 9.43 -10.98
C ASN A 38 -5.22 10.61 -11.18
N ALA A 39 -5.47 11.41 -12.20
CA ALA A 39 -4.65 12.59 -12.52
C ALA A 39 -4.65 13.65 -11.41
N ASP A 40 -5.75 13.72 -10.64
CA ASP A 40 -5.93 14.70 -9.56
C ASP A 40 -5.35 14.22 -8.20
N ALA A 41 -4.63 13.10 -8.18
CA ALA A 41 -4.03 12.56 -6.97
C ALA A 41 -2.93 13.47 -6.45
N GLY A 42 -3.10 14.04 -5.24
CA GLY A 42 -2.12 14.93 -4.61
C GLY A 42 -0.74 14.28 -4.41
N GLY A 43 -0.69 12.96 -4.33
CA GLY A 43 0.56 12.19 -4.25
C GLY A 43 1.47 12.38 -5.47
N ILE A 44 0.91 12.59 -6.66
CA ILE A 44 1.68 12.84 -7.91
C ILE A 44 2.46 14.15 -7.79
N ALA A 45 1.77 15.25 -7.46
CA ALA A 45 2.42 16.56 -7.33
C ALA A 45 3.52 16.54 -6.25
N TRP A 46 3.27 15.86 -5.14
CA TRP A 46 4.28 15.72 -4.09
C TRP A 46 5.51 14.94 -4.58
N ALA A 47 5.32 13.80 -5.26
CA ALA A 47 6.41 12.97 -5.77
C ALA A 47 7.27 13.72 -6.81
N GLN A 48 6.63 14.51 -7.70
CA GLN A 48 7.32 15.39 -8.64
C GLN A 48 8.20 16.40 -7.90
N GLY A 49 7.70 17.00 -6.82
CA GLY A 49 8.46 17.90 -5.96
C GLY A 49 9.69 17.25 -5.30
N GLN A 50 9.69 15.92 -5.14
CA GLN A 50 10.82 15.13 -4.64
C GLN A 50 11.76 14.66 -5.77
N GLY A 51 11.50 15.01 -7.03
CA GLY A 51 12.29 14.55 -8.17
C GLY A 51 12.09 13.07 -8.54
N ILE A 52 11.01 12.45 -8.06
CA ILE A 52 10.66 11.05 -8.38
C ILE A 52 9.85 11.04 -9.69
N ALA A 53 10.18 10.12 -10.60
CA ALA A 53 9.39 9.92 -11.80
C ALA A 53 7.93 9.58 -11.47
N THR A 54 7.00 10.13 -12.25
CA THR A 54 5.57 9.93 -12.03
C THR A 54 4.88 9.52 -13.30
N GLU A 55 3.89 8.63 -13.20
CA GLU A 55 3.00 8.22 -14.27
C GLU A 55 1.55 8.29 -13.82
N VAL A 56 0.66 8.63 -14.75
CA VAL A 56 -0.78 8.60 -14.54
C VAL A 56 -1.42 7.70 -15.58
N VAL A 57 -2.00 6.60 -15.12
CA VAL A 57 -2.83 5.73 -15.97
C VAL A 57 -4.28 5.89 -15.51
N ASP A 58 -4.99 6.82 -16.11
CA ASP A 58 -6.39 7.07 -15.75
C ASP A 58 -7.25 5.84 -16.02
N HIS A 59 -7.94 5.35 -14.99
CA HIS A 59 -8.78 4.16 -15.10
C HIS A 59 -10.12 4.40 -15.81
N ARG A 60 -10.60 5.64 -15.86
CA ARG A 60 -11.93 6.01 -16.38
C ARG A 60 -12.18 5.59 -17.82
N PRO A 61 -11.24 5.77 -18.77
CA PRO A 61 -11.42 5.35 -20.15
C PRO A 61 -11.62 3.84 -20.33
N TYR A 62 -11.12 3.05 -19.39
CA TYR A 62 -11.20 1.58 -19.45
C TYR A 62 -12.50 1.01 -18.87
N GLY A 63 -13.25 1.81 -18.10
CA GLY A 63 -14.51 1.36 -17.49
C GLY A 63 -14.38 0.08 -16.67
N LYS A 64 -14.96 -1.02 -17.18
CA LYS A 64 -14.88 -2.37 -16.54
C LYS A 64 -13.78 -3.26 -17.13
N ASP A 65 -13.11 -2.82 -18.17
CA ASP A 65 -12.02 -3.57 -18.83
C ASP A 65 -10.73 -3.45 -18.01
N ARG A 66 -10.65 -4.27 -16.95
CA ARG A 66 -9.45 -4.32 -16.09
C ARG A 66 -8.21 -4.80 -16.84
N PRO A 67 -8.28 -5.86 -17.68
CA PRO A 67 -7.11 -6.29 -18.45
C PRO A 67 -6.50 -5.19 -19.32
N ALA A 68 -7.31 -4.37 -20.00
CA ALA A 68 -6.82 -3.25 -20.80
C ALA A 68 -6.18 -2.16 -19.92
N PHE A 69 -6.76 -1.84 -18.77
CA PHE A 69 -6.16 -0.94 -17.79
C PHE A 69 -4.83 -1.46 -17.27
N GLU A 70 -4.73 -2.73 -16.92
CA GLU A 70 -3.52 -3.37 -16.41
C GLU A 70 -2.43 -3.52 -17.48
N ALA A 71 -2.79 -3.67 -18.76
CA ALA A 71 -1.84 -3.61 -19.85
C ALA A 71 -1.17 -2.21 -19.92
N ALA A 72 -1.95 -1.14 -19.73
CA ALA A 72 -1.40 0.22 -19.64
C ALA A 72 -0.53 0.43 -18.41
N LEU A 73 -0.91 -0.15 -17.24
CA LEU A 73 -0.05 -0.15 -16.04
C LEU A 73 1.28 -0.87 -16.32
N SER A 74 1.23 -2.02 -16.98
CA SER A 74 2.42 -2.81 -17.32
C SER A 74 3.36 -2.04 -18.23
N THR A 75 2.82 -1.37 -19.25
CA THR A 75 3.61 -0.50 -20.14
C THR A 75 4.32 0.63 -19.37
N ALA A 76 3.62 1.29 -18.44
CA ALA A 76 4.22 2.32 -17.59
C ALA A 76 5.32 1.74 -16.69
N LEU A 77 5.12 0.54 -16.14
CA LEU A 77 6.11 -0.13 -15.29
C LEU A 77 7.35 -0.57 -16.07
N GLU A 78 7.21 -1.04 -17.31
CA GLU A 78 8.33 -1.46 -18.16
C GLU A 78 9.37 -0.34 -18.35
N ALA A 79 8.92 0.89 -18.56
CA ALA A 79 9.79 2.05 -18.72
C ALA A 79 10.64 2.34 -17.47
N HIS A 80 10.18 1.95 -16.29
CA HIS A 80 10.83 2.20 -15.01
C HIS A 80 11.47 0.96 -14.38
N ALA A 81 11.21 -0.23 -14.92
CA ALA A 81 11.75 -1.52 -14.50
C ALA A 81 11.83 -1.70 -12.96
N PRO A 82 10.71 -1.60 -12.21
CA PRO A 82 10.72 -1.79 -10.77
C PRO A 82 10.93 -3.27 -10.39
N ASP A 83 11.58 -3.49 -9.26
CA ASP A 83 11.69 -4.81 -8.63
C ASP A 83 10.49 -5.12 -7.72
N ILE A 84 9.93 -4.07 -7.09
CA ILE A 84 8.87 -4.16 -6.08
C ILE A 84 7.80 -3.12 -6.40
N ILE A 85 6.53 -3.50 -6.19
CA ILE A 85 5.38 -2.60 -6.19
C ILE A 85 4.81 -2.49 -4.78
N CYS A 86 4.64 -1.25 -4.29
CA CYS A 86 3.93 -0.94 -3.06
C CYS A 86 2.57 -0.30 -3.38
N LEU A 87 1.48 -0.94 -2.98
CA LEU A 87 0.14 -0.33 -3.04
C LEU A 87 -0.06 0.51 -1.77
N ALA A 88 -0.13 1.82 -1.93
CA ALA A 88 -0.22 2.79 -0.85
C ALA A 88 -1.51 3.62 -0.98
N GLY A 89 -2.65 2.98 -0.75
CA GLY A 89 -3.98 3.57 -0.97
C GLY A 89 -4.38 3.56 -2.45
N PHE A 90 -4.04 2.50 -3.17
CA PHE A 90 -4.45 2.28 -4.55
C PHE A 90 -5.83 1.63 -4.59
N MET A 91 -6.86 2.39 -4.99
CA MET A 91 -8.27 2.01 -4.89
C MET A 91 -8.80 1.29 -6.14
N ARG A 92 -7.98 0.41 -6.74
CA ARG A 92 -8.40 -0.45 -7.85
C ARG A 92 -8.13 -1.90 -7.54
N LYS A 93 -9.11 -2.76 -7.84
CA LYS A 93 -8.90 -4.22 -7.81
C LYS A 93 -8.08 -4.62 -9.01
N LEU A 94 -7.02 -5.36 -8.77
CA LEU A 94 -6.18 -5.98 -9.79
C LEU A 94 -6.69 -7.38 -10.13
N THR A 95 -6.47 -7.81 -11.37
CA THR A 95 -6.81 -9.17 -11.81
C THR A 95 -5.78 -10.19 -11.33
N GLU A 96 -6.16 -11.46 -11.34
CA GLU A 96 -5.26 -12.58 -11.07
C GLU A 96 -4.02 -12.55 -11.97
N GLY A 97 -4.21 -12.30 -13.27
CA GLY A 97 -3.08 -12.24 -14.21
C GLY A 97 -2.06 -11.17 -13.84
N PHE A 98 -2.50 -9.98 -13.40
CA PHE A 98 -1.58 -8.94 -12.96
C PHE A 98 -0.91 -9.30 -11.63
N THR A 99 -1.68 -9.79 -10.66
CA THR A 99 -1.12 -10.15 -9.34
C THR A 99 -0.13 -11.31 -9.44
N ASP A 100 -0.38 -12.29 -10.29
CA ASP A 100 0.51 -13.43 -10.52
C ASP A 100 1.82 -13.03 -11.20
N ALA A 101 1.75 -12.09 -12.17
CA ALA A 101 2.95 -11.53 -12.80
C ALA A 101 3.87 -10.83 -11.79
N TRP A 102 3.31 -10.34 -10.67
CA TRP A 102 4.04 -9.67 -9.59
C TRP A 102 4.11 -10.49 -8.30
N ALA A 103 3.83 -11.79 -8.34
CA ALA A 103 3.85 -12.66 -7.16
C ALA A 103 5.19 -12.56 -6.41
N GLY A 104 5.13 -12.39 -5.09
CA GLY A 104 6.30 -12.21 -4.22
C GLY A 104 7.03 -10.87 -4.36
N ARG A 105 6.50 -9.93 -5.18
CA ARG A 105 7.10 -8.62 -5.44
C ARG A 105 6.12 -7.46 -5.28
N MET A 106 4.89 -7.71 -4.84
CA MET A 106 3.87 -6.70 -4.63
C MET A 106 3.32 -6.76 -3.21
N VAL A 107 3.30 -5.63 -2.53
CA VAL A 107 2.85 -5.50 -1.15
C VAL A 107 1.78 -4.42 -1.02
N ASN A 108 0.87 -4.58 -0.05
CA ASN A 108 -0.21 -3.65 0.23
C ASN A 108 -0.30 -3.36 1.73
N ILE A 109 -0.72 -2.15 2.08
CA ILE A 109 -1.15 -1.78 3.44
C ILE A 109 -2.67 -1.79 3.50
N HIS A 110 -3.24 -2.50 4.50
CA HIS A 110 -4.66 -2.60 4.72
C HIS A 110 -5.02 -2.16 6.14
N PRO A 111 -6.04 -1.29 6.33
CA PRO A 111 -6.36 -0.68 7.61
C PRO A 111 -7.21 -1.59 8.51
N SER A 112 -6.80 -2.83 8.70
CA SER A 112 -7.34 -3.75 9.70
C SER A 112 -6.32 -4.79 10.13
N LEU A 113 -6.62 -5.50 11.22
CA LEU A 113 -5.84 -6.67 11.66
C LEU A 113 -6.31 -7.91 10.89
N LEU A 114 -5.80 -8.11 9.66
CA LEU A 114 -6.14 -9.27 8.85
C LEU A 114 -5.93 -10.59 9.62
N PRO A 115 -6.79 -11.59 9.43
CA PRO A 115 -7.84 -11.71 8.41
C PRO A 115 -9.17 -11.00 8.72
N LYS A 116 -9.27 -10.25 9.83
CA LYS A 116 -10.48 -9.48 10.14
C LYS A 116 -10.66 -8.33 9.14
N TYR A 117 -11.91 -8.10 8.76
CA TYR A 117 -12.33 -6.91 7.99
C TYR A 117 -11.59 -6.70 6.67
N ARG A 118 -11.51 -7.74 5.83
CA ARG A 118 -11.10 -7.58 4.43
C ARG A 118 -12.02 -6.59 3.72
N GLY A 119 -11.51 -5.86 2.74
CA GLY A 119 -12.27 -4.89 1.96
C GLY A 119 -12.47 -3.55 2.68
N LEU A 120 -13.60 -2.90 2.45
CA LEU A 120 -13.86 -1.52 2.85
C LEU A 120 -14.46 -1.39 4.25
N HIS A 121 -14.49 -0.15 4.77
CA HIS A 121 -15.15 0.26 6.02
C HIS A 121 -14.66 -0.47 7.27
N THR A 122 -13.38 -0.77 7.34
CA THR A 122 -12.77 -1.61 8.38
C THR A 122 -12.94 -1.03 9.78
N HIS A 123 -12.77 0.29 9.94
CA HIS A 123 -12.89 0.97 11.24
C HIS A 123 -14.31 0.92 11.78
N ALA A 124 -15.31 1.22 10.95
CA ALA A 124 -16.71 1.15 11.33
C ALA A 124 -17.08 -0.29 11.72
N ARG A 125 -16.66 -1.28 10.93
CA ARG A 125 -16.93 -2.71 11.18
C ARG A 125 -16.29 -3.20 12.48
N ALA A 126 -15.10 -2.72 12.81
CA ALA A 126 -14.44 -3.07 14.08
C ALA A 126 -15.20 -2.48 15.30
N LEU A 127 -15.67 -1.24 15.18
CA LEU A 127 -16.47 -0.59 16.22
C LEU A 127 -17.83 -1.28 16.39
N GLU A 128 -18.52 -1.59 15.30
CA GLU A 128 -19.79 -2.32 15.30
C GLU A 128 -19.68 -3.73 15.93
N ALA A 129 -18.54 -4.39 15.70
CA ALA A 129 -18.26 -5.71 16.30
C ALA A 129 -17.88 -5.63 17.78
N GLY A 130 -17.66 -4.43 18.34
CA GLY A 130 -17.22 -4.25 19.72
C GLY A 130 -15.79 -4.74 19.96
N ASP A 131 -14.94 -4.73 18.94
CA ASP A 131 -13.53 -5.10 19.10
C ASP A 131 -12.82 -4.15 20.08
N THR A 132 -11.99 -4.71 20.95
CA THR A 132 -11.17 -3.94 21.90
C THR A 132 -9.82 -3.51 21.31
N GLU A 133 -9.43 -4.11 20.18
CA GLU A 133 -8.21 -3.80 19.43
C GLU A 133 -8.52 -3.65 17.94
N HIS A 134 -7.77 -2.79 17.29
CA HIS A 134 -7.80 -2.59 15.84
C HIS A 134 -6.39 -2.29 15.35
N GLY A 135 -6.20 -2.01 14.05
CA GLY A 135 -4.89 -1.67 13.53
C GLY A 135 -4.78 -1.79 12.03
N CYS A 136 -3.58 -2.08 11.56
CA CYS A 136 -3.28 -2.25 10.15
C CYS A 136 -2.38 -3.45 9.88
N THR A 137 -2.38 -3.90 8.64
CA THR A 137 -1.59 -5.04 8.16
C THR A 137 -0.90 -4.68 6.87
N VAL A 138 0.39 -4.99 6.76
CA VAL A 138 1.10 -5.08 5.47
C VAL A 138 1.16 -6.55 5.07
N HIS A 139 0.77 -6.84 3.83
CA HIS A 139 0.73 -8.20 3.30
C HIS A 139 1.21 -8.26 1.86
N GLU A 140 1.63 -9.42 1.38
CA GLU A 140 1.85 -9.67 -0.04
C GLU A 140 0.50 -9.65 -0.76
N VAL A 141 0.48 -9.10 -1.97
CA VAL A 141 -0.74 -9.08 -2.78
C VAL A 141 -0.85 -10.37 -3.57
N THR A 142 -2.04 -10.98 -3.50
CA THR A 142 -2.43 -12.17 -4.25
C THR A 142 -3.75 -11.92 -4.98
N ALA A 143 -4.20 -12.88 -5.78
CA ALA A 143 -5.49 -12.79 -6.47
C ALA A 143 -6.69 -12.67 -5.50
N ALA A 144 -6.57 -13.29 -4.33
CA ALA A 144 -7.58 -13.16 -3.28
C ALA A 144 -7.46 -11.81 -2.55
N LEU A 145 -8.59 -11.10 -2.44
CA LEU A 145 -8.64 -9.78 -1.82
C LEU A 145 -8.20 -9.84 -0.35
N ASP A 146 -7.16 -9.06 -0.01
CA ASP A 146 -6.61 -8.90 1.34
C ASP A 146 -6.34 -10.24 2.05
N ASP A 147 -5.81 -11.23 1.32
CA ASP A 147 -5.63 -12.62 1.80
C ASP A 147 -4.20 -13.15 1.58
N GLY A 148 -3.26 -12.34 1.19
CA GLY A 148 -1.87 -12.76 1.00
C GLY A 148 -1.10 -12.89 2.32
N PRO A 149 0.12 -13.47 2.27
CA PRO A 149 0.99 -13.62 3.43
C PRO A 149 1.20 -12.33 4.19
N ILE A 150 1.01 -12.36 5.50
CA ILE A 150 1.18 -11.19 6.37
C ILE A 150 2.68 -10.93 6.58
N LEU A 151 3.09 -9.71 6.27
CA LEU A 151 4.47 -9.24 6.45
C LEU A 151 4.64 -8.35 7.69
N GLY A 152 3.55 -7.86 8.25
CA GLY A 152 3.56 -7.14 9.51
C GLY A 152 2.19 -6.65 9.92
N GLN A 153 2.02 -6.41 11.22
CA GLN A 153 0.82 -5.82 11.82
C GLN A 153 1.18 -4.81 12.88
N ALA A 154 0.39 -3.74 12.97
CA ALA A 154 0.44 -2.80 14.09
C ALA A 154 -0.92 -2.77 14.77
N ARG A 155 -0.90 -2.88 16.11
CA ARG A 155 -2.10 -2.95 16.96
C ARG A 155 -2.23 -1.70 17.80
N ILE A 156 -3.46 -1.23 17.94
CA ILE A 156 -3.85 -0.15 18.87
C ILE A 156 -5.11 -0.56 19.63
N PRO A 157 -5.31 -0.07 20.86
CA PRO A 157 -6.58 -0.27 21.54
C PRO A 157 -7.69 0.57 20.88
N VAL A 158 -8.90 0.05 20.85
CA VAL A 158 -10.11 0.84 20.59
C VAL A 158 -10.48 1.52 21.90
N LEU A 159 -10.61 2.85 21.88
CA LEU A 159 -10.89 3.65 23.08
C LEU A 159 -12.38 3.92 23.23
N PRO A 160 -12.89 4.05 24.46
CA PRO A 160 -14.26 4.52 24.68
C PRO A 160 -14.51 5.85 23.97
N GLY A 161 -15.56 5.91 23.15
CA GLY A 161 -15.92 7.10 22.39
C GLY A 161 -15.23 7.25 21.05
N ASP A 162 -14.41 6.27 20.62
CA ASP A 162 -13.88 6.28 19.27
C ASP A 162 -15.01 6.27 18.23
N THR A 163 -14.85 7.10 17.21
CA THR A 163 -15.60 7.04 15.96
C THR A 163 -14.76 6.38 14.88
N ALA A 164 -15.35 6.04 13.74
CA ALA A 164 -14.61 5.49 12.62
C ALA A 164 -13.47 6.43 12.17
N GLU A 165 -13.70 7.73 12.22
CA GLU A 165 -12.75 8.79 11.85
C GLU A 165 -11.59 8.90 12.86
N THR A 166 -11.88 8.92 14.16
CA THR A 166 -10.82 9.01 15.19
C THR A 166 -9.97 7.75 15.21
N LEU A 167 -10.60 6.59 15.06
CA LEU A 167 -9.89 5.31 14.96
C LEU A 167 -9.02 5.25 13.70
N ALA A 168 -9.54 5.72 12.54
CA ALA A 168 -8.79 5.79 11.28
C ALA A 168 -7.54 6.67 11.40
N GLN A 169 -7.65 7.84 12.04
CA GLN A 169 -6.50 8.74 12.27
C GLN A 169 -5.42 8.07 13.12
N ARG A 170 -5.80 7.34 14.15
CA ARG A 170 -4.86 6.61 15.02
C ARG A 170 -4.23 5.43 14.31
N VAL A 171 -5.00 4.69 13.50
CA VAL A 171 -4.47 3.60 12.65
C VAL A 171 -3.49 4.14 11.63
N LEU A 172 -3.78 5.29 11.00
CA LEU A 172 -2.91 5.91 10.00
C LEU A 172 -1.51 6.22 10.56
N VAL A 173 -1.42 6.66 11.83
CA VAL A 173 -0.12 6.84 12.49
C VAL A 173 0.67 5.54 12.54
N GLN A 174 0.02 4.41 12.77
CA GLN A 174 0.66 3.10 12.77
C GLN A 174 1.02 2.62 11.36
N GLU A 175 0.20 2.92 10.36
CA GLU A 175 0.52 2.62 8.97
C GLU A 175 1.83 3.28 8.54
N HIS A 176 2.03 4.55 8.89
CA HIS A 176 3.25 5.30 8.59
C HIS A 176 4.49 4.77 9.31
N ARG A 177 4.34 4.01 10.40
CA ARG A 177 5.43 3.32 11.10
C ARG A 177 5.66 1.91 10.55
N LEU A 178 4.57 1.18 10.34
CA LEU A 178 4.62 -0.23 9.95
C LEU A 178 5.09 -0.42 8.50
N TYR A 179 4.52 0.34 7.56
CA TYR A 179 4.78 0.12 6.15
C TYR A 179 6.26 0.35 5.78
N PRO A 180 6.91 1.44 6.22
CA PRO A 180 8.35 1.61 6.01
C PRO A 180 9.17 0.48 6.64
N ALA A 181 8.89 0.11 7.90
CA ALA A 181 9.61 -0.96 8.58
C ALA A 181 9.51 -2.32 7.85
N VAL A 182 8.32 -2.64 7.31
CA VAL A 182 8.12 -3.85 6.51
C VAL A 182 8.86 -3.74 5.17
N LEU A 183 8.73 -2.62 4.45
CA LEU A 183 9.39 -2.46 3.15
C LEU A 183 10.91 -2.57 3.26
N ARG A 184 11.51 -2.02 4.30
CA ARG A 184 12.96 -2.13 4.58
C ARG A 184 13.41 -3.58 4.62
N ARG A 185 12.69 -4.44 5.33
CA ARG A 185 12.97 -5.88 5.43
C ARG A 185 12.66 -6.61 4.14
N PHE A 186 11.51 -6.31 3.55
CA PHE A 186 11.07 -6.93 2.29
C PHE A 186 12.05 -6.67 1.15
N ALA A 187 12.55 -5.44 1.01
CA ALA A 187 13.55 -5.07 0.02
C ALA A 187 14.92 -5.74 0.25
N ALA A 188 15.26 -6.03 1.52
CA ALA A 188 16.45 -6.80 1.90
C ALA A 188 16.27 -8.31 1.67
N GLY A 189 15.08 -8.78 1.29
CA GLY A 189 14.78 -10.20 1.06
C GLY A 189 14.28 -10.93 2.30
N GLU A 190 14.04 -10.22 3.40
CA GLU A 190 13.50 -10.79 4.64
C GLU A 190 11.98 -10.90 4.57
N ARG A 191 11.42 -11.98 5.15
CA ARG A 191 9.98 -12.26 5.14
C ARG A 191 9.39 -12.49 6.53
N GLN A 192 10.20 -12.32 7.58
CA GLN A 192 9.68 -12.44 8.96
C GLN A 192 8.78 -11.24 9.26
N PRO A 193 7.57 -11.46 9.80
CA PRO A 193 6.63 -10.39 10.08
C PRO A 193 7.16 -9.37 11.10
N VAL A 194 6.87 -8.10 10.85
CA VAL A 194 7.09 -6.98 11.79
C VAL A 194 5.85 -6.81 12.64
N MET A 195 5.99 -6.83 13.96
CA MET A 195 4.87 -6.64 14.90
C MET A 195 5.10 -5.37 15.71
N LEU A 196 4.15 -4.43 15.65
CA LEU A 196 4.16 -3.18 16.40
C LEU A 196 2.95 -3.08 17.33
N THR A 197 3.17 -2.49 18.49
CA THR A 197 2.11 -2.06 19.42
C THR A 197 2.18 -0.55 19.57
N GLY A 198 1.01 0.11 19.57
CA GLY A 198 0.88 1.55 19.72
C GLY A 198 0.30 1.97 21.06
#